data_efa468a0d8c1a1fdf8c2f271ac967e27
#
_entry.id   efa468a0d8c1a1fdf8c2f271ac967e27
#
_cell.length_a   1.000
_cell.length_b   1.000
_cell.length_c   1.000
_cell.angle_alpha   90.00
_cell.angle_beta   90.00
_cell.angle_gamma   90.00
#
_symmetry.space_group_name_H-M   'P 1'
#
loop_
_entity.id
_entity.type
_entity.pdbx_description
1 polymer ?
#
loop_
_entity_poly.entity_id
_entity_poly.type
_entity_poly.pdbx_seq_one_letter_code
_entity_poly.pdbx_strand_id
1 'polypeptide(L)'
;MSLRGLRRWWRSLASVSPYDEPELVSLDIETTSLDPKSAEILSIAAVPVRGRQVVLSERFERIVRAGAAEVDPEAVKFHRLLPSDIEHGLPPQQAVTEFVAWLGERPLLGYCIGFDCMMLERAAQWAGGGLLDGRRFDIREIYRRRMLQRNPDDHPSQVLDDILTALDVPPVGRHTAVGDATAVGLAFLALKYARPRRVAS
;
A
#
# COMPACT_ATOMS: atom_id res chain seq x y z
N MET A 1 -1.49 30.17 0.33
CA MET A 1 -1.51 29.54 -1.02
C MET A 1 -2.91 29.60 -1.57
N SER A 2 -3.13 30.04 -2.83
CA SER A 2 -4.47 30.19 -3.40
C SER A 2 -5.01 28.84 -3.87
N LEU A 3 -6.34 28.64 -3.78
CA LEU A 3 -7.06 27.44 -4.28
C LEU A 3 -6.79 27.13 -5.77
N ARG A 4 -6.36 28.12 -6.55
CA ARG A 4 -5.94 27.95 -7.96
C ARG A 4 -4.58 27.26 -8.08
N GLY A 5 -3.67 27.44 -7.12
CA GLY A 5 -2.36 26.76 -7.05
C GLY A 5 -2.50 25.27 -6.75
N LEU A 6 -3.39 24.91 -5.81
CA LEU A 6 -3.69 23.52 -5.48
C LEU A 6 -4.26 22.75 -6.68
N ARG A 7 -5.26 23.33 -7.40
CA ARG A 7 -5.87 22.67 -8.57
C ARG A 7 -4.90 22.43 -9.73
N ARG A 8 -3.89 23.28 -9.90
CA ARG A 8 -2.86 23.12 -10.93
C ARG A 8 -1.85 22.06 -10.54
N TRP A 9 -1.55 21.92 -9.26
CA TRP A 9 -0.68 20.90 -8.69
C TRP A 9 -1.29 19.49 -8.83
N TRP A 10 -2.58 19.34 -8.49
CA TRP A 10 -3.33 18.09 -8.69
C TRP A 10 -3.40 17.63 -10.17
N ARG A 11 -3.50 18.57 -11.11
CA ARG A 11 -3.49 18.25 -12.55
C ARG A 11 -2.11 17.82 -13.04
N SER A 12 -1.03 18.33 -12.46
CA SER A 12 0.34 17.92 -12.78
C SER A 12 0.65 16.50 -12.26
N LEU A 13 0.07 16.10 -11.14
CA LEU A 13 0.25 14.76 -10.55
C LEU A 13 -0.50 13.65 -11.33
N ALA A 14 -1.57 13.97 -12.02
CA ALA A 14 -2.39 13.01 -12.77
C ALA A 14 -1.70 12.44 -14.04
N SER A 15 -0.55 12.98 -14.43
CA SER A 15 0.17 12.59 -15.65
C SER A 15 1.45 11.80 -15.42
N VAL A 16 1.89 11.61 -14.17
CA VAL A 16 3.13 10.88 -13.88
C VAL A 16 2.84 9.39 -13.83
N SER A 17 3.55 8.65 -14.69
CA SER A 17 3.47 7.19 -14.70
C SER A 17 4.22 6.62 -13.49
N PRO A 18 3.65 5.62 -12.77
CA PRO A 18 4.38 4.95 -11.70
C PRO A 18 5.66 4.27 -12.20
N TYR A 19 5.74 3.99 -13.49
CA TYR A 19 6.92 3.37 -14.12
C TYR A 19 8.11 4.33 -14.26
N ASP A 20 7.87 5.65 -14.21
CA ASP A 20 8.89 6.68 -14.32
C ASP A 20 9.50 7.06 -12.96
N GLU A 21 8.90 6.59 -11.87
CA GLU A 21 9.43 6.83 -10.53
C GLU A 21 10.72 6.04 -10.31
N PRO A 22 11.78 6.72 -9.80
CA PRO A 22 13.04 6.05 -9.47
C PRO A 22 12.88 5.10 -8.28
N GLU A 23 12.00 5.43 -7.37
CA GLU A 23 11.64 4.65 -6.18
C GLU A 23 10.16 4.86 -5.83
N LEU A 24 9.50 3.78 -5.42
CA LEU A 24 8.18 3.76 -4.82
C LEU A 24 8.29 3.11 -3.44
N VAL A 25 7.36 3.42 -2.57
CA VAL A 25 7.20 2.72 -1.29
C VAL A 25 5.91 1.91 -1.34
N SER A 26 6.02 0.60 -1.35
CA SER A 26 4.87 -0.30 -1.26
C SER A 26 4.45 -0.40 0.20
N LEU A 27 3.21 0.00 0.48
CA LEU A 27 2.59 0.12 1.80
C LEU A 27 1.44 -0.86 1.92
N ASP A 28 1.30 -1.41 3.10
CA ASP A 28 0.11 -2.12 3.57
C ASP A 28 -0.07 -1.92 5.07
N ILE A 29 -1.32 -1.91 5.55
CA ILE A 29 -1.66 -1.81 6.97
C ILE A 29 -2.62 -2.92 7.36
N GLU A 30 -2.48 -3.43 8.58
CA GLU A 30 -3.51 -4.25 9.20
C GLU A 30 -4.37 -3.41 10.14
N THR A 31 -5.66 -3.72 10.18
CA THR A 31 -6.64 -2.97 10.97
C THR A 31 -7.59 -3.89 11.73
N THR A 32 -8.24 -3.36 12.76
CA THR A 32 -9.24 -4.12 13.54
C THR A 32 -10.47 -4.50 12.73
N SER A 33 -10.79 -3.75 11.67
CA SER A 33 -11.91 -4.02 10.76
C SER A 33 -11.71 -3.28 9.43
N LEU A 34 -12.58 -3.53 8.46
CA LEU A 34 -12.60 -2.81 7.18
C LEU A 34 -13.51 -1.57 7.18
N ASP A 35 -14.20 -1.27 8.28
CA ASP A 35 -14.96 -0.02 8.39
C ASP A 35 -14.05 1.16 8.74
N PRO A 36 -13.78 2.08 7.80
CA PRO A 36 -12.83 3.16 8.02
C PRO A 36 -13.26 4.16 9.10
N LYS A 37 -14.50 4.09 9.56
CA LYS A 37 -15.01 5.00 10.61
C LYS A 37 -14.64 4.51 12.01
N SER A 38 -14.60 3.20 12.20
CA SER A 38 -14.38 2.56 13.51
C SER A 38 -13.07 1.79 13.59
N ALA A 39 -12.49 1.37 12.46
CA ALA A 39 -11.26 0.62 12.43
C ALA A 39 -10.08 1.34 13.08
N GLU A 40 -9.24 0.62 13.78
CA GLU A 40 -7.95 1.08 14.31
C GLU A 40 -6.80 0.38 13.59
N ILE A 41 -5.66 1.06 13.45
CA ILE A 41 -4.46 0.48 12.84
C ILE A 41 -3.83 -0.48 13.86
N LEU A 42 -3.49 -1.70 13.41
CA LEU A 42 -2.80 -2.73 14.19
C LEU A 42 -1.32 -2.86 13.79
N SER A 43 -1.03 -2.69 12.50
CA SER A 43 0.35 -2.64 12.02
C SER A 43 0.48 -1.76 10.79
N ILE A 44 1.66 -1.21 10.61
CA ILE A 44 2.06 -0.46 9.42
C ILE A 44 3.33 -1.11 8.88
N ALA A 45 3.30 -1.56 7.63
CA ALA A 45 4.50 -2.07 6.98
C ALA A 45 4.67 -1.46 5.59
N ALA A 46 5.90 -1.10 5.28
CA ALA A 46 6.21 -0.53 3.99
C ALA A 46 7.61 -0.94 3.52
N VAL A 47 7.75 -1.19 2.23
CA VAL A 47 8.99 -1.66 1.61
C VAL A 47 9.35 -0.78 0.41
N PRO A 48 10.60 -0.32 0.28
CA PRO A 48 11.05 0.39 -0.90
C PRO A 48 11.08 -0.53 -2.12
N VAL A 49 10.61 -0.01 -3.26
CA VAL A 49 10.68 -0.65 -4.57
C VAL A 49 11.54 0.21 -5.46
N ARG A 50 12.78 -0.21 -5.67
CA ARG A 50 13.82 0.56 -6.35
C ARG A 50 14.53 -0.28 -7.42
N GLY A 51 14.66 0.27 -8.62
CA GLY A 51 15.22 -0.47 -9.76
C GLY A 51 14.41 -1.74 -10.05
N ARG A 52 15.01 -2.92 -9.88
CA ARG A 52 14.40 -4.24 -10.08
C ARG A 52 14.21 -5.03 -8.78
N GLN A 53 14.15 -4.35 -7.64
CA GLN A 53 14.19 -4.99 -6.32
C GLN A 53 13.12 -4.41 -5.40
N VAL A 54 12.57 -5.29 -4.55
CA VAL A 54 11.89 -4.92 -3.32
C VAL A 54 12.94 -5.01 -2.20
N VAL A 55 13.21 -3.90 -1.52
CA VAL A 55 14.37 -3.77 -0.61
C VAL A 55 13.92 -4.03 0.83
N LEU A 56 13.79 -5.32 1.19
CA LEU A 56 13.31 -5.74 2.52
C LEU A 56 14.22 -5.31 3.67
N SER A 57 15.52 -5.14 3.45
CA SER A 57 16.46 -4.68 4.47
C SER A 57 16.23 -3.23 4.91
N GLU A 58 15.52 -2.44 4.09
CA GLU A 58 15.20 -1.04 4.38
C GLU A 58 13.71 -0.85 4.75
N ARG A 59 12.99 -1.93 5.04
CA ARG A 59 11.56 -1.86 5.34
C ARG A 59 11.27 -1.05 6.60
N PHE A 60 10.14 -0.41 6.59
CA PHE A 60 9.47 0.07 7.80
C PHE A 60 8.49 -0.99 8.27
N GLU A 61 8.47 -1.26 9.58
CA GLU A 61 7.50 -2.19 10.17
C GLU A 61 7.26 -1.80 11.63
N ARG A 62 6.01 -1.55 11.99
CA ARG A 62 5.60 -1.23 13.36
C ARG A 62 4.28 -1.89 13.69
N ILE A 63 4.24 -2.52 14.86
CA ILE A 63 2.98 -2.91 15.50
C ILE A 63 2.45 -1.70 16.25
N VAL A 64 1.14 -1.48 16.13
CA VAL A 64 0.44 -0.34 16.68
C VAL A 64 -0.51 -0.84 17.76
N ARG A 65 -0.51 -0.16 18.89
CA ARG A 65 -1.41 -0.46 19.98
C ARG A 65 -2.82 -0.05 19.61
N ALA A 66 -3.74 -1.00 19.52
CA ALA A 66 -5.16 -0.72 19.42
C ALA A 66 -5.69 -0.22 20.77
N GLY A 67 -6.67 0.66 20.71
CA GLY A 67 -7.39 1.14 21.90
C GLY A 67 -8.37 0.09 22.44
N ALA A 68 -9.57 0.53 22.79
CA ALA A 68 -10.63 -0.32 23.32
C ALA A 68 -11.46 -1.05 22.23
N ALA A 69 -11.13 -0.87 20.95
CA ALA A 69 -11.85 -1.56 19.88
C ALA A 69 -11.58 -3.06 19.99
N GLU A 70 -12.64 -3.85 20.12
CA GLU A 70 -12.54 -5.29 20.02
C GLU A 70 -11.97 -5.65 18.64
N VAL A 71 -10.86 -6.35 18.64
CA VAL A 71 -10.30 -6.90 17.40
C VAL A 71 -11.26 -7.99 16.94
N ASP A 72 -11.83 -7.83 15.74
CA ASP A 72 -12.71 -8.83 15.15
C ASP A 72 -11.96 -10.17 15.11
N PRO A 73 -12.49 -11.24 15.76
CA PRO A 73 -11.86 -12.57 15.74
C PRO A 73 -11.60 -13.11 14.33
N GLU A 74 -12.41 -12.70 13.36
CA GLU A 74 -12.18 -13.04 11.96
C GLU A 74 -10.96 -12.28 11.40
N ALA A 75 -10.76 -11.00 11.77
CA ALA A 75 -9.59 -10.23 11.37
C ALA A 75 -8.29 -10.86 11.91
N VAL A 76 -8.30 -11.38 13.15
CA VAL A 76 -7.13 -12.08 13.74
C VAL A 76 -6.67 -13.27 12.90
N LYS A 77 -7.60 -14.00 12.28
CA LYS A 77 -7.26 -15.12 11.39
C LYS A 77 -6.49 -14.67 10.15
N PHE A 78 -6.69 -13.43 9.72
CA PHE A 78 -6.03 -12.87 8.55
C PHE A 78 -4.67 -12.26 8.89
N HIS A 79 -4.56 -11.33 9.82
CA HIS A 79 -3.32 -10.58 10.09
C HIS A 79 -2.32 -11.29 11.00
N ARG A 80 -2.69 -12.38 11.68
CA ARG A 80 -1.84 -13.22 12.55
C ARG A 80 -1.15 -12.50 13.71
N LEU A 81 -1.55 -11.27 14.04
CA LEU A 81 -1.03 -10.55 15.19
C LEU A 81 -1.66 -11.11 16.47
N LEU A 82 -0.82 -11.42 17.44
CA LEU A 82 -1.29 -11.87 18.76
C LEU A 82 -1.76 -10.67 19.58
N PRO A 83 -2.77 -10.83 20.46
CA PRO A 83 -3.18 -9.78 21.38
C PRO A 83 -2.01 -9.18 22.19
N SER A 84 -1.05 -10.03 22.60
CA SER A 84 0.17 -9.60 23.29
C SER A 84 1.04 -8.67 22.44
N ASP A 85 1.12 -8.89 21.14
CA ASP A 85 1.93 -8.05 20.24
C ASP A 85 1.29 -6.66 20.12
N ILE A 86 -0.04 -6.63 19.98
CA ILE A 86 -0.83 -5.40 19.88
C ILE A 86 -0.73 -4.59 21.20
N GLU A 87 -0.82 -5.25 22.36
CA GLU A 87 -0.71 -4.60 23.66
C GLU A 87 0.63 -3.89 23.84
N HIS A 88 1.72 -4.48 23.33
CA HIS A 88 3.08 -3.93 23.39
C HIS A 88 3.42 -3.03 22.19
N GLY A 89 2.47 -2.82 21.27
CA GLY A 89 2.64 -1.95 20.10
C GLY A 89 2.85 -0.48 20.48
N LEU A 90 3.34 0.28 19.51
CA LEU A 90 3.51 1.73 19.66
C LEU A 90 2.17 2.46 19.74
N PRO A 91 2.10 3.60 20.42
CA PRO A 91 0.95 4.50 20.31
C PRO A 91 0.72 4.87 18.82
N PRO A 92 -0.55 4.93 18.33
CA PRO A 92 -0.86 5.20 16.92
C PRO A 92 -0.18 6.46 16.38
N GLN A 93 -0.20 7.55 17.12
CA GLN A 93 0.41 8.83 16.72
C GLN A 93 1.92 8.71 16.53
N GLN A 94 2.59 7.95 17.41
CA GLN A 94 4.03 7.74 17.32
C GLN A 94 4.36 6.90 16.09
N ALA A 95 3.67 5.78 15.88
CA ALA A 95 3.91 4.89 14.75
C ALA A 95 3.74 5.62 13.42
N VAL A 96 2.67 6.44 13.29
CA VAL A 96 2.43 7.23 12.09
C VAL A 96 3.48 8.32 11.91
N THR A 97 3.89 9.01 12.97
CA THR A 97 4.95 10.02 12.92
C THR A 97 6.27 9.43 12.44
N GLU A 98 6.65 8.25 12.98
CA GLU A 98 7.85 7.53 12.54
C GLU A 98 7.74 7.09 11.07
N PHE A 99 6.55 6.59 10.67
CA PHE A 99 6.31 6.20 9.27
C PHE A 99 6.50 7.36 8.30
N VAL A 100 5.93 8.52 8.62
CA VAL A 100 6.04 9.71 7.76
C VAL A 100 7.46 10.22 7.66
N ALA A 101 8.17 10.27 8.78
CA ALA A 101 9.57 10.65 8.79
C ALA A 101 10.42 9.69 7.94
N TRP A 102 10.11 8.39 8.01
CA TRP A 102 10.77 7.38 7.18
C TRP A 102 10.36 7.46 5.71
N LEU A 103 9.07 7.70 5.41
CA LEU A 103 8.54 7.80 4.05
C LEU A 103 9.18 8.97 3.28
N GLY A 104 9.30 10.13 3.89
CA GLY A 104 9.74 11.37 3.24
C GLY A 104 8.81 11.74 2.07
N GLU A 105 9.39 12.12 0.94
CA GLU A 105 8.66 12.53 -0.27
C GLU A 105 8.41 11.39 -1.28
N ARG A 106 8.72 10.15 -0.90
CA ARG A 106 8.58 8.99 -1.78
C ARG A 106 7.11 8.69 -2.09
N PRO A 107 6.77 8.41 -3.37
CA PRO A 107 5.42 8.03 -3.75
C PRO A 107 5.02 6.68 -3.16
N LEU A 108 3.74 6.55 -2.82
CA LEU A 108 3.16 5.32 -2.30
C LEU A 108 2.62 4.42 -3.41
N LEU A 109 2.75 3.13 -3.21
CA LEU A 109 2.13 2.05 -3.97
C LEU A 109 1.39 1.15 -2.97
N GLY A 110 0.23 0.62 -3.32
CA GLY A 110 -0.48 -0.33 -2.46
C GLY A 110 -1.62 -1.04 -3.18
N TYR A 111 -2.28 -1.94 -2.48
CA TYR A 111 -3.52 -2.55 -2.91
C TYR A 111 -4.68 -1.89 -2.16
N CYS A 112 -5.66 -1.33 -2.87
CA CYS A 112 -6.68 -0.46 -2.25
C CYS A 112 -6.08 0.70 -1.45
N ILE A 113 -4.94 1.22 -1.87
CA ILE A 113 -4.10 2.21 -1.16
C ILE A 113 -4.88 3.41 -0.60
N GLY A 114 -6.06 3.69 -1.17
CA GLY A 114 -6.95 4.73 -0.67
C GLY A 114 -7.41 4.50 0.77
N PHE A 115 -7.63 3.24 1.15
CA PHE A 115 -8.00 2.86 2.51
C PHE A 115 -6.83 3.11 3.48
N ASP A 116 -5.65 2.62 3.15
CA ASP A 116 -4.44 2.78 3.98
C ASP A 116 -4.13 4.25 4.21
N CYS A 117 -4.15 5.05 3.14
CA CYS A 117 -3.91 6.49 3.25
C CYS A 117 -4.94 7.19 4.13
N MET A 118 -6.22 6.83 3.99
CA MET A 118 -7.28 7.41 4.81
C MET A 118 -7.10 7.06 6.29
N MET A 119 -6.71 5.83 6.61
CA MET A 119 -6.44 5.39 7.98
C MET A 119 -5.24 6.13 8.57
N LEU A 120 -4.15 6.25 7.81
CA LEU A 120 -2.97 7.00 8.21
C LEU A 120 -3.27 8.51 8.38
N GLU A 121 -4.00 9.12 7.45
CA GLU A 121 -4.42 10.53 7.53
C GLU A 121 -5.29 10.79 8.76
N ARG A 122 -6.21 9.85 9.09
CA ARG A 122 -7.02 9.95 10.30
C ARG A 122 -6.17 9.87 11.57
N ALA A 123 -5.23 8.95 11.64
CA ALA A 123 -4.31 8.84 12.77
C ALA A 123 -3.40 10.09 12.87
N ALA A 124 -2.99 10.65 11.75
CA ALA A 124 -2.18 11.87 11.68
C ALA A 124 -2.90 13.14 12.12
N GLN A 125 -4.20 13.25 11.92
CA GLN A 125 -4.97 14.40 12.39
C GLN A 125 -4.87 14.56 13.91
N TRP A 126 -4.71 13.46 14.65
CA TRP A 126 -4.44 13.48 16.09
C TRP A 126 -3.03 13.97 16.43
N ALA A 127 -2.08 13.81 15.49
CA ALA A 127 -0.70 14.28 15.64
C ALA A 127 -0.45 15.69 15.08
N GLY A 128 -1.46 16.35 14.52
CA GLY A 128 -1.40 17.76 14.11
C GLY A 128 -0.85 18.05 12.72
N GLY A 129 -0.88 17.13 11.76
CA GLY A 129 -0.35 17.38 10.42
C GLY A 129 -1.17 16.80 9.26
N GLY A 130 -1.17 17.43 8.11
CA GLY A 130 -1.56 16.85 6.83
C GLY A 130 -0.37 16.06 6.28
N LEU A 131 -0.56 14.81 5.95
CA LEU A 131 0.53 13.85 5.96
C LEU A 131 0.90 13.24 4.64
N LEU A 132 -0.02 13.09 3.73
CA LEU A 132 0.18 12.30 2.53
C LEU A 132 -0.19 13.12 1.29
N ASP A 133 0.49 14.27 1.13
CA ASP A 133 0.38 15.08 -0.10
C ASP A 133 1.11 14.43 -1.30
N GLY A 134 1.73 13.27 -1.07
CA GLY A 134 2.48 12.52 -2.06
C GLY A 134 1.60 11.82 -3.10
N ARG A 135 2.26 11.38 -4.19
CA ARG A 135 1.63 10.57 -5.22
C ARG A 135 1.31 9.17 -4.69
N ARG A 136 0.15 8.65 -5.07
CA ARG A 136 -0.35 7.34 -4.67
C ARG A 136 -0.74 6.54 -5.89
N PHE A 137 -0.36 5.28 -5.92
CA PHE A 137 -0.61 4.35 -7.02
C PHE A 137 -1.26 3.08 -6.49
N ASP A 138 -2.41 2.71 -7.07
CA ASP A 138 -3.09 1.45 -6.75
C ASP A 138 -2.67 0.37 -7.75
N ILE A 139 -2.17 -0.75 -7.26
CA ILE A 139 -1.72 -1.86 -8.09
C ILE A 139 -2.85 -2.44 -8.94
N ARG A 140 -4.11 -2.40 -8.46
CA ARG A 140 -5.29 -2.85 -9.21
C ARG A 140 -5.48 -2.04 -10.47
N GLU A 141 -5.35 -0.72 -10.34
CA GLU A 141 -5.54 0.19 -11.49
C GLU A 141 -4.38 0.05 -12.49
N ILE A 142 -3.13 -0.11 -11.98
CA ILE A 142 -1.96 -0.36 -12.83
C ILE A 142 -2.16 -1.67 -13.61
N TYR A 143 -2.55 -2.75 -12.92
CA TYR A 143 -2.81 -4.05 -13.50
C TYR A 143 -3.95 -3.97 -14.53
N ARG A 144 -5.10 -3.42 -14.15
CA ARG A 144 -6.26 -3.24 -15.03
C ARG A 144 -5.89 -2.52 -16.31
N ARG A 145 -5.21 -1.37 -16.20
CA ARG A 145 -4.76 -0.59 -17.38
C ARG A 145 -3.83 -1.42 -18.26
N ARG A 146 -2.93 -2.20 -17.68
CA ARG A 146 -2.00 -3.06 -18.42
C ARG A 146 -2.71 -4.18 -19.17
N MET A 147 -3.75 -4.77 -18.58
CA MET A 147 -4.55 -5.81 -19.24
C MET A 147 -5.39 -5.24 -20.37
N LEU A 148 -6.08 -4.13 -20.13
CA LEU A 148 -6.90 -3.46 -21.16
C LEU A 148 -6.07 -2.92 -22.33
N GLN A 149 -4.81 -2.53 -22.12
CA GLN A 149 -3.90 -2.19 -23.23
C GLN A 149 -3.56 -3.39 -24.12
N ARG A 150 -3.62 -4.61 -23.59
CA ARG A 150 -3.37 -5.85 -24.35
C ARG A 150 -4.61 -6.37 -25.02
N ASN A 151 -5.72 -6.31 -24.33
CA ASN A 151 -7.04 -6.69 -24.81
C ASN A 151 -8.10 -5.72 -24.25
N PRO A 152 -8.65 -4.81 -25.07
CA PRO A 152 -9.64 -3.83 -24.62
C PRO A 152 -10.94 -4.46 -24.07
N ASP A 153 -11.26 -5.68 -24.49
CA ASP A 153 -12.48 -6.41 -24.07
C ASP A 153 -12.24 -7.27 -22.83
N ASP A 154 -11.04 -7.19 -22.21
CA ASP A 154 -10.71 -7.96 -21.02
C ASP A 154 -11.44 -7.43 -19.78
N HIS A 155 -11.74 -8.37 -18.86
CA HIS A 155 -12.34 -8.07 -17.56
C HIS A 155 -11.43 -8.62 -16.43
N PRO A 156 -10.24 -8.02 -16.24
CA PRO A 156 -9.26 -8.55 -15.30
C PRO A 156 -9.79 -8.49 -13.86
N SER A 157 -9.52 -9.56 -13.11
CA SER A 157 -9.84 -9.60 -11.68
C SER A 157 -9.17 -8.45 -10.94
N GLN A 158 -9.88 -7.96 -9.93
CA GLN A 158 -9.36 -6.91 -9.02
C GLN A 158 -8.95 -7.48 -7.66
N VAL A 159 -9.08 -8.81 -7.46
CA VAL A 159 -8.67 -9.51 -6.25
C VAL A 159 -7.15 -9.66 -6.25
N LEU A 160 -6.49 -9.36 -5.13
CA LEU A 160 -5.02 -9.37 -5.05
C LEU A 160 -4.43 -10.74 -5.40
N ASP A 161 -4.98 -11.81 -4.86
CA ASP A 161 -4.46 -13.16 -5.10
C ASP A 161 -4.56 -13.58 -6.57
N ASP A 162 -5.62 -13.15 -7.27
CA ASP A 162 -5.76 -13.38 -8.71
C ASP A 162 -4.72 -12.57 -9.51
N ILE A 163 -4.47 -11.31 -9.10
CA ILE A 163 -3.45 -10.46 -9.70
C ILE A 163 -2.06 -11.09 -9.53
N LEU A 164 -1.74 -11.54 -8.31
CA LEU A 164 -0.44 -12.19 -8.03
C LEU A 164 -0.28 -13.46 -8.86
N THR A 165 -1.31 -14.29 -8.93
CA THR A 165 -1.32 -15.54 -9.72
C THR A 165 -1.11 -15.22 -11.21
N ALA A 166 -1.84 -14.24 -11.76
CA ALA A 166 -1.72 -13.85 -13.17
C ALA A 166 -0.33 -13.28 -13.53
N LEU A 167 0.39 -12.78 -12.54
CA LEU A 167 1.74 -12.20 -12.71
C LEU A 167 2.88 -13.16 -12.30
N ASP A 168 2.59 -14.40 -11.95
CA ASP A 168 3.55 -15.39 -11.44
C ASP A 168 4.30 -14.88 -10.19
N VAL A 169 3.63 -14.09 -9.34
CA VAL A 169 4.20 -13.58 -8.08
C VAL A 169 3.88 -14.56 -6.95
N PRO A 170 4.89 -15.08 -6.25
CA PRO A 170 4.66 -16.03 -5.16
C PRO A 170 3.95 -15.34 -3.97
N PRO A 171 2.97 -16.01 -3.33
CA PRO A 171 2.23 -15.46 -2.20
C PRO A 171 3.02 -15.54 -0.87
N VAL A 172 4.24 -15.01 -0.85
CA VAL A 172 5.12 -15.07 0.33
C VAL A 172 4.63 -14.10 1.40
N GLY A 173 4.38 -14.64 2.59
CA GLY A 173 4.00 -13.83 3.75
C GLY A 173 2.62 -13.19 3.67
N ARG A 174 1.72 -13.69 2.80
CA ARG A 174 0.34 -13.19 2.66
C ARG A 174 -0.37 -13.09 4.00
N HIS A 175 -1.22 -12.10 4.13
CA HIS A 175 -1.96 -11.76 5.35
C HIS A 175 -1.04 -11.33 6.51
N THR A 176 0.04 -10.67 6.18
CA THR A 176 0.80 -9.81 7.08
C THR A 176 1.12 -8.53 6.34
N ALA A 177 1.10 -7.39 7.01
CA ALA A 177 1.34 -6.11 6.35
C ALA A 177 2.65 -6.09 5.55
N VAL A 178 3.76 -6.64 6.10
CA VAL A 178 5.03 -6.71 5.36
C VAL A 178 4.97 -7.67 4.17
N GLY A 179 4.24 -8.77 4.30
CA GLY A 179 4.06 -9.75 3.23
C GLY A 179 3.26 -9.17 2.07
N ASP A 180 2.16 -8.50 2.37
CA ASP A 180 1.28 -7.92 1.36
C ASP A 180 1.91 -6.70 0.70
N ALA A 181 2.58 -5.82 1.44
CA ALA A 181 3.41 -4.77 0.87
C ALA A 181 4.50 -5.33 -0.07
N THR A 182 5.15 -6.45 0.32
CA THR A 182 6.15 -7.11 -0.51
C THR A 182 5.54 -7.69 -1.80
N ALA A 183 4.41 -8.38 -1.68
CA ALA A 183 3.72 -8.99 -2.82
C ALA A 183 3.27 -7.92 -3.84
N VAL A 184 2.73 -6.80 -3.36
CA VAL A 184 2.35 -5.65 -4.21
C VAL A 184 3.58 -5.04 -4.90
N GLY A 185 4.69 -4.88 -4.18
CA GLY A 185 5.95 -4.43 -4.77
C GLY A 185 6.47 -5.36 -5.88
N LEU A 186 6.40 -6.67 -5.66
CA LEU A 186 6.78 -7.68 -6.67
C LEU A 186 5.83 -7.66 -7.88
N ALA A 187 4.51 -7.53 -7.64
CA ALA A 187 3.53 -7.40 -8.72
C ALA A 187 3.80 -6.16 -9.59
N PHE A 188 4.14 -5.03 -8.97
CA PHE A 188 4.54 -3.83 -9.70
C PHE A 188 5.79 -4.07 -10.56
N LEU A 189 6.82 -4.73 -10.03
CA LEU A 189 8.03 -5.07 -10.79
C LEU A 189 7.72 -6.03 -11.95
N ALA A 190 6.86 -7.02 -11.73
CA ALA A 190 6.40 -7.92 -12.78
C ALA A 190 5.72 -7.12 -13.92
N LEU A 191 4.82 -6.17 -13.59
CA LEU A 191 4.18 -5.30 -14.58
C LEU A 191 5.17 -4.37 -15.27
N LYS A 192 6.12 -3.78 -14.54
CA LYS A 192 7.13 -2.85 -15.08
C LYS A 192 8.06 -3.52 -16.07
N TYR A 193 8.48 -4.75 -15.77
CA TYR A 193 9.52 -5.46 -16.53
C TYR A 193 9.00 -6.65 -17.33
N ALA A 194 7.69 -6.91 -17.33
CA ALA A 194 7.09 -7.95 -18.15
C ALA A 194 7.41 -7.70 -19.64
N ARG A 195 8.17 -8.62 -20.24
CA ARG A 195 8.30 -8.64 -21.69
C ARG A 195 6.95 -8.94 -22.32
N PRO A 196 6.58 -8.32 -23.45
CA PRO A 196 5.42 -8.77 -24.19
C PRO A 196 5.65 -10.26 -24.53
N ARG A 197 4.75 -11.15 -24.05
CA ARG A 197 4.78 -12.54 -24.53
C ARG A 197 4.68 -12.48 -26.04
N ARG A 198 5.69 -12.95 -26.76
CA ARG A 198 5.55 -13.23 -28.19
C ARG A 198 4.45 -14.28 -28.30
N VAL A 199 3.35 -13.92 -28.91
CA VAL A 199 2.35 -14.90 -29.34
C VAL A 199 3.13 -15.81 -30.30
N ALA A 200 3.32 -17.07 -29.92
CA ALA A 200 3.84 -18.06 -30.85
C ALA A 200 2.81 -18.18 -31.96
N SER A 201 3.21 -17.76 -33.14
CA SER A 201 2.49 -17.93 -34.40
C SER A 201 2.45 -19.39 -34.80
#